data_7dc861ac9b5f10f5e9c8ce2007737229
#
_entry.id   7dc861ac9b5f10f5e9c8ce2007737229
#
_cell.length_a   1.000
_cell.length_b   1.000
_cell.length_c   1.000
_cell.angle_alpha   90.00
_cell.angle_beta   90.00
_cell.angle_gamma   90.00
#
_symmetry.space_group_name_H-M   'P 1'
#
loop_
_entity.id
_entity.type
_entity.pdbx_description
1 polymer ?
#
loop_
_entity_poly.entity_id
_entity_poly.type
_entity_poly.pdbx_seq_one_letter_code
_entity_poly.pdbx_strand_id
1 'polypeptide(L)'
;MNTKRLLILSDTHFPYQHPNYFEWIKKIKDKINPTGILHIGDLVDFHSISFHPHSPELPNIKFEIKDAIKCIKKLRKLFPVPINLLWGNHDIRIQRLAEKSAIPEAFLKDINDILEIDKKWKWTWHNKVILDLPNKTKVFFTHHFKSNVIASAKELGMSYVSGHQHTLSQLTMISNPLALNFAMCVGSSINPKHEAFKYAKNFIKRPI
;
A
#
# COMPACT_ATOMS: atom_id res chain seq x y z
N MET A 1 17.89 7.02 24.27
CA MET A 1 18.00 6.59 22.86
C MET A 1 16.69 6.88 22.15
N ASN A 2 16.74 7.67 21.08
CA ASN A 2 15.52 7.98 20.33
C ASN A 2 15.13 6.74 19.48
N THR A 3 14.21 5.94 19.97
CA THR A 3 13.74 4.73 19.26
C THR A 3 13.01 5.16 18.00
N LYS A 4 13.57 4.86 16.83
CA LYS A 4 12.90 5.08 15.54
C LYS A 4 11.71 4.11 15.42
N ARG A 5 10.52 4.64 15.12
CA ARG A 5 9.28 3.88 14.92
C ARG A 5 8.76 4.14 13.53
N LEU A 6 8.78 3.11 12.68
CA LEU A 6 8.26 3.17 11.34
C LEU A 6 6.81 2.68 11.34
N LEU A 7 5.88 3.53 10.93
CA LEU A 7 4.50 3.11 10.66
C LEU A 7 4.41 2.62 9.20
N ILE A 8 3.97 1.39 9.04
CA ILE A 8 3.77 0.79 7.73
C ILE A 8 2.28 0.78 7.43
N LEU A 9 1.89 1.39 6.33
CA LEU A 9 0.54 1.39 5.77
C LEU A 9 0.52 0.58 4.50
N SER A 10 -0.58 -0.08 4.17
CA SER A 10 -0.73 -0.87 2.96
C SER A 10 -2.17 -0.95 2.49
N ASP A 11 -2.35 -1.17 1.20
CA ASP A 11 -3.61 -1.61 0.61
C ASP A 11 -4.80 -0.76 1.10
N THR A 12 -4.66 0.56 1.04
CA THR A 12 -5.73 1.49 1.40
C THR A 12 -6.82 1.56 0.36
N HIS A 13 -6.47 1.33 -0.92
CA HIS A 13 -7.41 1.31 -2.05
C HIS A 13 -8.38 2.50 -2.02
N PHE A 14 -7.87 3.71 -1.81
CA PHE A 14 -8.72 4.89 -1.82
C PHE A 14 -9.51 5.01 -3.13
N PRO A 15 -10.81 5.31 -3.06
CA PRO A 15 -11.62 5.73 -1.91
C PRO A 15 -12.34 4.58 -1.17
N TYR A 16 -11.98 3.32 -1.37
CA TYR A 16 -12.71 2.13 -0.89
C TYR A 16 -12.12 1.52 0.39
N GLN A 17 -11.39 2.33 1.16
CA GLN A 17 -10.89 1.95 2.48
C GLN A 17 -12.03 1.67 3.47
N HIS A 18 -11.71 0.95 4.54
CA HIS A 18 -12.67 0.71 5.63
C HIS A 18 -13.23 2.04 6.18
N PRO A 19 -14.54 2.15 6.46
CA PRO A 19 -15.16 3.40 6.93
C PRO A 19 -14.47 4.03 8.14
N ASN A 20 -14.01 3.20 9.08
CA ASN A 20 -13.35 3.65 10.31
C ASN A 20 -11.81 3.79 10.16
N TYR A 21 -11.27 3.66 8.94
CA TYR A 21 -9.81 3.66 8.71
C TYR A 21 -9.12 4.88 9.32
N PHE A 22 -9.60 6.08 9.05
CA PHE A 22 -8.95 7.31 9.51
C PHE A 22 -9.03 7.49 11.03
N GLU A 23 -10.11 7.05 11.65
CA GLU A 23 -10.23 7.06 13.12
C GLU A 23 -9.26 6.06 13.74
N TRP A 24 -9.21 4.85 13.20
CA TRP A 24 -8.34 3.80 13.67
C TRP A 24 -6.86 4.19 13.53
N ILE A 25 -6.43 4.65 12.35
CA ILE A 25 -5.02 5.01 12.12
C ILE A 25 -4.60 6.23 12.94
N LYS A 26 -5.54 7.14 13.26
CA LYS A 26 -5.30 8.23 14.19
C LYS A 26 -4.99 7.70 15.59
N LYS A 27 -5.78 6.75 16.10
CA LYS A 27 -5.52 6.11 17.40
C LYS A 27 -4.15 5.43 17.43
N ILE A 28 -3.77 4.72 16.36
CA ILE A 28 -2.44 4.11 16.23
C ILE A 28 -1.35 5.17 16.24
N LYS A 29 -1.47 6.24 15.43
CA LYS A 29 -0.55 7.37 15.42
C LYS A 29 -0.34 7.94 16.81
N ASP A 30 -1.43 8.24 17.52
CA ASP A 30 -1.39 8.87 18.84
C ASP A 30 -0.72 7.94 19.87
N LYS A 31 -0.97 6.62 19.77
CA LYS A 31 -0.39 5.61 20.67
C LYS A 31 1.10 5.38 20.44
N ILE A 32 1.54 5.25 19.18
CA ILE A 32 2.91 4.84 18.87
C ILE A 32 3.84 6.01 18.55
N ASN A 33 3.29 7.19 18.21
CA ASN A 33 4.02 8.39 17.79
C ASN A 33 5.14 8.04 16.78
N PRO A 34 4.79 7.66 15.52
CA PRO A 34 5.76 7.18 14.54
C PRO A 34 6.72 8.30 14.13
N THR A 35 7.99 7.94 13.91
CA THR A 35 9.03 8.85 13.44
C THR A 35 9.23 8.81 11.92
N GLY A 36 8.62 7.84 11.23
CA GLY A 36 8.61 7.69 9.79
C GLY A 36 7.38 6.92 9.33
N ILE A 37 7.01 7.10 8.06
CA ILE A 37 5.87 6.45 7.44
C ILE A 37 6.29 5.88 6.10
N LEU A 38 5.91 4.64 5.86
CA LEU A 38 6.05 3.94 4.58
C LEU A 38 4.70 3.37 4.18
N HIS A 39 4.20 3.72 3.00
CA HIS A 39 3.03 3.08 2.41
C HIS A 39 3.48 2.07 1.36
N ILE A 40 3.20 0.79 1.57
CA ILE A 40 3.75 -0.29 0.75
C ILE A 40 2.85 -0.73 -0.40
N GLY A 41 2.21 0.24 -1.06
CA GLY A 41 1.47 0.07 -2.32
C GLY A 41 -0.03 -0.06 -2.17
N ASP A 42 -0.69 0.00 -3.32
CA ASP A 42 -2.14 0.06 -3.47
C ASP A 42 -2.75 1.21 -2.64
N LEU A 43 -2.18 2.41 -2.83
CA LEU A 43 -2.70 3.65 -2.23
C LEU A 43 -4.10 3.94 -2.77
N VAL A 44 -4.29 3.79 -4.09
CA VAL A 44 -5.57 4.00 -4.79
C VAL A 44 -6.05 2.72 -5.44
N ASP A 45 -7.35 2.59 -5.68
CA ASP A 45 -7.90 1.39 -6.30
C ASP A 45 -7.89 1.45 -7.83
N PHE A 46 -8.35 2.55 -8.41
CA PHE A 46 -8.60 2.66 -9.85
C PHE A 46 -9.48 1.52 -10.37
N HIS A 47 -10.55 1.19 -9.62
CA HIS A 47 -11.48 0.11 -9.95
C HIS A 47 -12.09 0.29 -11.33
N SER A 48 -12.50 1.51 -11.67
CA SER A 48 -13.19 1.84 -12.92
C SER A 48 -12.38 1.54 -14.18
N ILE A 49 -11.07 1.36 -14.07
CA ILE A 49 -10.16 1.00 -15.17
C ILE A 49 -9.50 -0.37 -14.95
N SER A 50 -10.09 -1.18 -14.08
CA SER A 50 -9.65 -2.56 -13.85
C SER A 50 -9.81 -3.42 -15.10
N PHE A 51 -8.94 -4.42 -15.25
CA PHE A 51 -9.11 -5.47 -16.26
C PHE A 51 -10.18 -6.52 -15.88
N HIS A 52 -10.67 -6.48 -14.66
CA HIS A 52 -11.77 -7.33 -14.20
C HIS A 52 -13.12 -6.66 -14.48
N PRO A 53 -14.20 -7.44 -14.60
CA PRO A 53 -15.53 -6.88 -14.72
C PRO A 53 -15.82 -5.91 -13.57
N HIS A 54 -16.34 -4.74 -13.90
CA HIS A 54 -16.72 -3.74 -12.90
C HIS A 54 -18.23 -3.73 -12.68
N SER A 55 -18.63 -3.36 -11.46
CA SER A 55 -20.03 -3.11 -11.18
C SER A 55 -20.48 -1.81 -11.85
N PRO A 56 -21.61 -1.81 -12.58
CA PRO A 56 -22.19 -0.59 -13.15
C PRO A 56 -22.65 0.40 -12.08
N GLU A 57 -22.81 -0.07 -10.83
CA GLU A 57 -23.22 0.75 -9.69
C GLU A 57 -22.07 1.61 -9.12
N LEU A 58 -20.82 1.35 -9.57
CA LEU A 58 -19.67 2.10 -9.09
C LEU A 58 -19.44 3.36 -9.92
N PRO A 59 -18.91 4.43 -9.30
CA PRO A 59 -18.63 5.67 -9.99
C PRO A 59 -17.60 5.44 -11.11
N ASN A 60 -17.70 6.24 -12.17
CA ASN A 60 -16.68 6.26 -13.21
C ASN A 60 -15.36 6.82 -12.67
N ILE A 61 -14.27 6.63 -13.43
CA ILE A 61 -12.91 7.01 -13.04
C ILE A 61 -12.77 8.46 -12.56
N LYS A 62 -13.50 9.40 -13.15
CA LYS A 62 -13.42 10.82 -12.76
C LYS A 62 -13.89 11.04 -11.32
N PHE A 63 -14.98 10.41 -10.92
CA PHE A 63 -15.50 10.53 -9.56
C PHE A 63 -14.67 9.71 -8.57
N GLU A 64 -14.21 8.53 -8.99
CA GLU A 64 -13.33 7.69 -8.19
C GLU A 64 -12.04 8.44 -7.82
N ILE A 65 -11.35 9.06 -8.78
CA ILE A 65 -10.16 9.88 -8.54
C ILE A 65 -10.48 11.05 -7.60
N LYS A 66 -11.58 11.76 -7.82
CA LYS A 66 -11.98 12.88 -6.98
C LYS A 66 -12.14 12.48 -5.51
N ASP A 67 -12.73 11.31 -5.26
CA ASP A 67 -12.93 10.81 -3.91
C ASP A 67 -11.63 10.23 -3.30
N ALA A 68 -10.78 9.59 -4.11
CA ALA A 68 -9.44 9.19 -3.71
C ALA A 68 -8.59 10.40 -3.27
N ILE A 69 -8.62 11.50 -4.01
CA ILE A 69 -7.94 12.76 -3.65
C ILE A 69 -8.41 13.28 -2.28
N LYS A 70 -9.70 13.21 -1.98
CA LYS A 70 -10.21 13.61 -0.64
C LYS A 70 -9.59 12.73 0.46
N CYS A 71 -9.47 11.42 0.23
CA CYS A 71 -8.85 10.49 1.18
C CYS A 71 -7.36 10.77 1.34
N ILE A 72 -6.64 11.02 0.26
CA ILE A 72 -5.21 11.38 0.26
C ILE A 72 -4.98 12.68 1.04
N LYS A 73 -5.82 13.70 0.83
CA LYS A 73 -5.76 14.95 1.60
C LYS A 73 -6.04 14.73 3.10
N LYS A 74 -6.96 13.82 3.46
CA LYS A 74 -7.19 13.42 4.86
C LYS A 74 -5.96 12.71 5.44
N LEU A 75 -5.33 11.80 4.68
CA LEU A 75 -4.09 11.14 5.09
C LEU A 75 -2.97 12.15 5.31
N ARG A 76 -2.80 13.11 4.39
CA ARG A 76 -1.83 14.22 4.52
C ARG A 76 -2.09 15.07 5.76
N LYS A 77 -3.35 15.40 6.03
CA LYS A 77 -3.72 16.17 7.24
C LYS A 77 -3.38 15.41 8.52
N LEU A 78 -3.59 14.09 8.52
CA LEU A 78 -3.28 13.24 9.66
C LEU A 78 -1.76 13.08 9.85
N PHE A 79 -1.01 12.97 8.75
CA PHE A 79 0.44 12.81 8.73
C PHE A 79 1.09 13.93 7.91
N PRO A 80 1.32 15.12 8.49
CA PRO A 80 1.92 16.27 7.79
C PRO A 80 3.45 16.12 7.64
N VAL A 81 3.91 14.94 7.25
CA VAL A 81 5.32 14.55 7.10
C VAL A 81 5.57 13.94 5.73
N PRO A 82 6.83 13.84 5.26
CA PRO A 82 7.17 13.05 4.09
C PRO A 82 6.74 11.60 4.26
N ILE A 83 6.25 10.98 3.17
CA ILE A 83 5.89 9.57 3.12
C ILE A 83 6.59 8.95 1.92
N ASN A 84 7.26 7.81 2.13
CA ASN A 84 7.68 6.96 1.03
C ASN A 84 6.50 6.08 0.62
N LEU A 85 6.18 6.09 -0.68
CA LEU A 85 5.12 5.29 -1.29
C LEU A 85 5.77 4.21 -2.14
N LEU A 86 5.33 2.97 -2.03
CA LEU A 86 5.70 1.93 -2.97
C LEU A 86 4.61 1.78 -4.03
N TRP A 87 5.02 1.40 -5.24
CA TRP A 87 4.09 1.07 -6.29
C TRP A 87 3.39 -0.25 -5.99
N GLY A 88 2.06 -0.23 -5.94
CA GLY A 88 1.22 -1.42 -5.95
C GLY A 88 0.67 -1.69 -7.35
N ASN A 89 0.08 -2.86 -7.54
CA ASN A 89 -0.48 -3.25 -8.85
C ASN A 89 -1.72 -2.44 -9.23
N HIS A 90 -2.42 -1.83 -8.27
CA HIS A 90 -3.53 -0.91 -8.52
C HIS A 90 -3.02 0.49 -8.89
N ASP A 91 -1.99 0.97 -8.23
CA ASP A 91 -1.42 2.30 -8.51
C ASP A 91 -0.93 2.44 -9.95
N ILE A 92 -0.45 1.34 -10.57
CA ILE A 92 0.07 1.31 -11.95
C ILE A 92 -0.99 0.92 -13.00
N ARG A 93 -2.28 0.87 -12.65
CA ARG A 93 -3.34 0.47 -13.61
C ARG A 93 -3.43 1.39 -14.82
N ILE A 94 -3.18 2.69 -14.66
CA ILE A 94 -3.18 3.66 -15.76
C ILE A 94 -2.07 3.31 -16.76
N GLN A 95 -0.84 3.08 -16.27
CA GLN A 95 0.29 2.69 -17.11
C GLN A 95 0.03 1.38 -17.84
N ARG A 96 -0.45 0.35 -17.12
CA ARG A 96 -0.78 -0.95 -17.71
C ARG A 96 -1.90 -0.88 -18.76
N LEU A 97 -2.88 0.00 -18.55
CA LEU A 97 -3.94 0.23 -19.55
C LEU A 97 -3.38 0.91 -20.80
N ALA A 98 -2.51 1.91 -20.63
CA ALA A 98 -1.84 2.59 -21.73
C ALA A 98 -0.96 1.63 -22.53
N GLU A 99 -0.13 0.81 -21.87
CA GLU A 99 0.68 -0.23 -22.49
C GLU A 99 -0.18 -1.19 -23.33
N LYS A 100 -1.29 -1.69 -22.76
CA LYS A 100 -2.23 -2.56 -23.46
C LYS A 100 -2.86 -1.90 -24.70
N SER A 101 -3.01 -0.58 -24.66
CA SER A 101 -3.58 0.23 -25.74
C SER A 101 -2.52 0.82 -26.68
N ALA A 102 -1.24 0.41 -26.54
CA ALA A 102 -0.11 0.94 -27.27
C ALA A 102 0.04 2.48 -27.17
N ILE A 103 -0.36 3.07 -26.05
CA ILE A 103 -0.22 4.50 -25.75
C ILE A 103 1.15 4.71 -25.08
N PRO A 104 2.05 5.53 -25.66
CA PRO A 104 3.34 5.82 -25.05
C PRO A 104 3.20 6.48 -23.67
N GLU A 105 4.06 6.08 -22.73
CA GLU A 105 4.10 6.65 -21.36
C GLU A 105 4.25 8.17 -21.37
N ALA A 106 4.97 8.72 -22.33
CA ALA A 106 5.16 10.17 -22.50
C ALA A 106 3.85 10.97 -22.67
N PHE A 107 2.75 10.31 -23.02
CA PHE A 107 1.42 10.93 -23.11
C PHE A 107 0.62 10.82 -21.82
N LEU A 108 1.12 10.11 -20.83
CA LEU A 108 0.45 9.98 -19.54
C LEU A 108 0.78 11.17 -18.64
N LYS A 109 -0.22 11.59 -17.89
CA LYS A 109 -0.03 12.55 -16.81
C LYS A 109 0.65 11.86 -15.63
N ASP A 110 1.58 12.55 -14.96
CA ASP A 110 2.23 12.05 -13.74
C ASP A 110 1.18 11.68 -12.68
N ILE A 111 1.41 10.59 -11.94
CA ILE A 111 0.48 10.10 -10.91
C ILE A 111 0.26 11.13 -9.80
N ASN A 112 1.29 11.89 -9.41
CA ASN A 112 1.15 12.92 -8.39
C ASN A 112 0.23 14.05 -8.87
N ASP A 113 0.29 14.38 -10.17
CA ASP A 113 -0.60 15.39 -10.75
C ASP A 113 -2.04 14.87 -10.85
N ILE A 114 -2.23 13.59 -11.16
CA ILE A 114 -3.56 12.94 -11.20
C ILE A 114 -4.18 12.94 -9.80
N LEU A 115 -3.39 12.64 -8.77
CA LEU A 115 -3.84 12.51 -7.39
C LEU A 115 -3.71 13.80 -6.57
N GLU A 116 -3.32 14.92 -7.20
CA GLU A 116 -3.09 16.21 -6.54
C GLU A 116 -2.11 16.11 -5.35
N ILE A 117 -1.08 15.26 -5.46
CA ILE A 117 -0.01 15.16 -4.46
C ILE A 117 0.97 16.29 -4.69
N ASP A 118 0.91 17.31 -3.84
CA ASP A 118 1.79 18.48 -3.94
C ASP A 118 3.26 18.11 -3.68
N LYS A 119 4.18 18.57 -4.52
CA LYS A 119 5.63 18.37 -4.39
C LYS A 119 6.17 18.80 -3.02
N LYS A 120 5.55 19.81 -2.38
CA LYS A 120 5.88 20.27 -1.03
C LYS A 120 5.63 19.22 0.05
N TRP A 121 4.82 18.19 -0.21
CA TRP A 121 4.59 17.12 0.74
C TRP A 121 5.80 16.18 0.85
N LYS A 122 6.69 16.20 -0.16
CA LYS A 122 7.87 15.33 -0.24
C LYS A 122 7.48 13.83 -0.16
N TRP A 123 6.37 13.48 -0.78
CA TRP A 123 5.98 12.09 -0.97
C TRP A 123 6.68 11.56 -2.22
N THR A 124 7.32 10.42 -2.09
CA THR A 124 8.16 9.85 -3.16
C THR A 124 7.78 8.41 -3.44
N TRP A 125 7.68 8.06 -4.72
CA TRP A 125 7.35 6.72 -5.18
C TRP A 125 8.60 5.89 -5.43
N HIS A 126 8.56 4.61 -5.02
CA HIS A 126 9.65 3.65 -5.15
C HIS A 126 9.11 2.27 -5.54
N ASN A 127 9.89 1.47 -6.27
CA ASN A 127 9.55 0.06 -6.52
C ASN A 127 9.79 -0.81 -5.28
N LYS A 128 10.79 -0.44 -4.50
CA LYS A 128 11.20 -1.13 -3.27
C LYS A 128 11.96 -0.17 -2.36
N VAL A 129 11.97 -0.48 -1.08
CA VAL A 129 12.80 0.20 -0.07
C VAL A 129 13.56 -0.86 0.72
N ILE A 130 14.84 -0.62 1.01
CA ILE A 130 15.64 -1.44 1.92
C ILE A 130 16.09 -0.54 3.06
N LEU A 131 15.80 -0.94 4.29
CA LEU A 131 16.21 -0.23 5.48
C LEU A 131 17.13 -1.09 6.35
N ASP A 132 18.14 -0.46 6.92
CA ASP A 132 18.99 -1.07 7.94
C ASP A 132 18.35 -0.88 9.32
N LEU A 133 18.23 -1.96 10.07
CA LEU A 133 17.84 -1.93 11.48
C LEU A 133 19.06 -1.64 12.36
N PRO A 134 18.86 -1.18 13.63
CA PRO A 134 19.95 -0.88 14.54
C PRO A 134 20.92 -2.05 14.78
N ASN A 135 20.45 -3.28 14.66
CA ASN A 135 21.24 -4.51 14.78
C ASN A 135 21.95 -4.91 13.46
N LYS A 136 22.00 -4.02 12.48
CA LYS A 136 22.60 -4.21 11.13
C LYS A 136 21.85 -5.24 10.24
N THR A 137 20.73 -5.80 10.67
CA THR A 137 19.88 -6.60 9.77
C THR A 137 19.16 -5.69 8.80
N LYS A 138 18.90 -6.21 7.57
CA LYS A 138 18.20 -5.48 6.51
C LYS A 138 16.75 -5.91 6.44
N VAL A 139 15.88 -4.96 6.13
CA VAL A 139 14.47 -5.22 5.85
C VAL A 139 14.16 -4.75 4.44
N PHE A 140 13.64 -5.65 3.62
CA PHE A 140 13.20 -5.38 2.26
C PHE A 140 11.69 -5.15 2.26
N PHE A 141 11.28 -3.99 1.77
CA PHE A 141 9.89 -3.59 1.61
C PHE A 141 9.52 -3.54 0.13
N THR A 142 8.44 -4.19 -0.24
CA THR A 142 7.81 -4.06 -1.56
C THR A 142 6.32 -4.39 -1.43
N HIS A 143 5.50 -3.95 -2.39
CA HIS A 143 4.08 -4.30 -2.37
C HIS A 143 3.89 -5.82 -2.51
N HIS A 144 4.56 -6.42 -3.48
CA HIS A 144 4.50 -7.87 -3.73
C HIS A 144 5.82 -8.37 -4.33
N PHE A 145 6.26 -9.56 -3.91
CA PHE A 145 7.37 -10.29 -4.53
C PHE A 145 6.94 -11.74 -4.85
N LYS A 146 6.54 -12.49 -3.82
CA LYS A 146 5.95 -13.82 -3.93
C LYS A 146 4.79 -13.95 -2.96
N SER A 147 3.84 -14.83 -3.28
CA SER A 147 2.67 -15.08 -2.41
C SER A 147 3.05 -15.65 -1.04
N ASN A 148 4.15 -16.40 -0.95
CA ASN A 148 4.65 -16.91 0.32
C ASN A 148 5.71 -15.96 0.90
N VAL A 149 5.34 -15.18 1.91
CA VAL A 149 6.22 -14.17 2.52
C VAL A 149 7.45 -14.80 3.21
N ILE A 150 7.33 -16.01 3.73
CA ILE A 150 8.45 -16.74 4.37
C ILE A 150 9.45 -17.17 3.30
N ALA A 151 8.98 -17.71 2.17
CA ALA A 151 9.83 -18.05 1.03
C ALA A 151 10.52 -16.82 0.46
N SER A 152 9.83 -15.69 0.39
CA SER A 152 10.40 -14.40 -0.03
C SER A 152 11.57 -13.97 0.87
N ALA A 153 11.38 -13.99 2.19
CA ALA A 153 12.43 -13.62 3.14
C ALA A 153 13.64 -14.55 3.07
N LYS A 154 13.41 -15.86 2.90
CA LYS A 154 14.49 -16.86 2.75
C LYS A 154 15.30 -16.64 1.46
N GLU A 155 14.62 -16.39 0.35
CA GLU A 155 15.27 -16.16 -0.95
C GLU A 155 16.06 -14.85 -0.97
N LEU A 156 15.51 -13.80 -0.36
CA LEU A 156 16.18 -12.49 -0.24
C LEU A 156 17.34 -12.51 0.77
N GLY A 157 17.42 -13.51 1.65
CA GLY A 157 18.42 -13.57 2.72
C GLY A 157 18.29 -12.47 3.77
N MET A 158 17.14 -11.81 3.87
CA MET A 158 16.88 -10.69 4.78
C MET A 158 15.42 -10.67 5.25
N SER A 159 15.11 -9.82 6.23
CA SER A 159 13.73 -9.61 6.63
C SER A 159 12.90 -9.04 5.48
N TYR A 160 11.65 -9.42 5.39
CA TYR A 160 10.75 -9.08 4.30
C TYR A 160 9.40 -8.58 4.80
N VAL A 161 8.90 -7.49 4.20
CA VAL A 161 7.58 -6.91 4.50
C VAL A 161 6.84 -6.62 3.21
N SER A 162 5.61 -7.11 3.10
CA SER A 162 4.73 -6.88 1.95
C SER A 162 3.29 -6.59 2.34
N GLY A 163 2.53 -6.08 1.39
CA GLY A 163 1.08 -5.97 1.36
C GLY A 163 0.46 -6.97 0.39
N HIS A 164 -0.47 -6.50 -0.46
CA HIS A 164 -1.09 -7.20 -1.57
C HIS A 164 -2.05 -8.33 -1.18
N GLN A 165 -1.72 -9.13 -0.18
CA GLN A 165 -2.54 -10.28 0.20
C GLN A 165 -3.61 -9.85 1.21
N HIS A 166 -4.77 -9.43 0.71
CA HIS A 166 -5.85 -8.90 1.53
C HIS A 166 -6.43 -9.89 2.55
N THR A 167 -6.11 -11.16 2.42
CA THR A 167 -6.62 -12.23 3.31
C THR A 167 -5.58 -12.69 4.32
N LEU A 168 -4.38 -12.11 4.30
CA LEU A 168 -3.27 -12.52 5.14
C LEU A 168 -2.76 -11.33 5.96
N SER A 169 -2.70 -11.51 7.28
CA SER A 169 -1.90 -10.71 8.19
C SER A 169 -1.03 -11.65 9.00
N GLN A 170 0.27 -11.58 8.82
CA GLN A 170 1.22 -12.56 9.36
C GLN A 170 2.52 -11.88 9.76
N LEU A 171 3.09 -12.32 10.88
CA LEU A 171 4.47 -12.06 11.26
C LEU A 171 5.11 -13.39 11.69
N THR A 172 6.18 -13.77 11.02
CA THR A 172 6.91 -15.01 11.32
C THR A 172 8.39 -14.71 11.48
N MET A 173 8.98 -15.14 12.59
CA MET A 173 10.42 -15.07 12.82
C MET A 173 11.11 -16.22 12.09
N ILE A 174 12.27 -15.93 11.48
CA ILE A 174 13.07 -16.87 10.70
C ILE A 174 14.49 -16.82 11.24
N SER A 175 14.91 -17.89 11.90
CA SER A 175 16.24 -18.03 12.45
C SER A 175 17.12 -18.91 11.56
N ASN A 176 18.37 -18.51 11.41
CA ASN A 176 19.44 -19.33 10.87
C ASN A 176 20.75 -19.02 11.63
N PRO A 177 21.85 -19.77 11.41
CA PRO A 177 23.09 -19.55 12.17
C PRO A 177 23.71 -18.16 12.06
N LEU A 178 23.34 -17.38 11.03
CA LEU A 178 23.93 -16.07 10.74
C LEU A 178 23.04 -14.91 11.17
N ALA A 179 21.72 -15.09 11.20
CA ALA A 179 20.78 -14.00 11.41
C ALA A 179 19.42 -14.44 11.96
N LEU A 180 18.79 -13.52 12.68
CA LEU A 180 17.36 -13.58 12.99
C LEU A 180 16.63 -12.58 12.09
N ASN A 181 15.90 -13.10 11.14
CA ASN A 181 15.06 -12.34 10.20
C ASN A 181 13.57 -12.50 10.53
N PHE A 182 12.72 -11.74 9.87
CA PHE A 182 11.28 -11.92 9.91
C PHE A 182 10.65 -11.79 8.53
N ALA A 183 9.50 -12.40 8.37
CA ALA A 183 8.62 -12.23 7.22
C ALA A 183 7.28 -11.69 7.70
N MET A 184 6.81 -10.61 7.09
CA MET A 184 5.57 -9.94 7.49
C MET A 184 4.71 -9.64 6.26
N CYS A 185 3.42 -9.99 6.34
CA CYS A 185 2.37 -9.44 5.50
C CYS A 185 1.47 -8.57 6.38
N VAL A 186 1.28 -7.31 6.00
CA VAL A 186 0.61 -6.33 6.89
C VAL A 186 -0.92 -6.34 6.80
N GLY A 187 -1.50 -7.16 5.91
CA GLY A 187 -2.94 -7.15 5.67
C GLY A 187 -3.39 -5.98 4.78
N SER A 188 -4.68 -5.64 4.84
CA SER A 188 -5.25 -4.57 4.02
C SER A 188 -6.15 -3.64 4.82
N SER A 189 -6.35 -2.44 4.31
CA SER A 189 -7.22 -1.42 4.93
C SER A 189 -8.56 -1.26 4.20
N ILE A 190 -8.93 -2.18 3.33
CA ILE A 190 -10.11 -2.11 2.47
C ILE A 190 -11.43 -2.30 3.24
N ASN A 191 -12.53 -1.81 2.66
CA ASN A 191 -13.86 -2.20 3.09
C ASN A 191 -14.28 -3.51 2.39
N PRO A 192 -14.22 -4.68 3.04
CA PRO A 192 -14.51 -5.96 2.40
C PRO A 192 -15.98 -6.12 1.95
N LYS A 193 -16.86 -5.24 2.41
CA LYS A 193 -18.28 -5.21 2.03
C LYS A 193 -18.56 -4.31 0.83
N HIS A 194 -17.56 -3.53 0.37
CA HIS A 194 -17.73 -2.62 -0.74
C HIS A 194 -17.84 -3.35 -2.08
N GLU A 195 -18.67 -2.84 -2.99
CA GLU A 195 -18.91 -3.40 -4.34
C GLU A 195 -17.62 -3.61 -5.13
N ALA A 196 -16.64 -2.71 -4.97
CA ALA A 196 -15.34 -2.81 -5.63
C ALA A 196 -14.59 -4.13 -5.34
N PHE A 197 -14.92 -4.81 -4.24
CA PHE A 197 -14.28 -6.07 -3.83
C PHE A 197 -15.18 -7.29 -3.96
N LYS A 198 -16.36 -7.18 -4.60
CA LYS A 198 -17.27 -8.31 -4.82
C LYS A 198 -16.72 -9.41 -5.70
N TYR A 199 -15.72 -9.12 -6.52
CA TYR A 199 -15.04 -10.14 -7.34
C TYR A 199 -14.37 -11.22 -6.47
N ALA A 200 -14.04 -10.89 -5.23
CA ALA A 200 -13.43 -11.81 -4.27
C ALA A 200 -14.48 -12.42 -3.32
N LYS A 201 -15.62 -12.85 -3.84
CA LYS A 201 -16.81 -13.33 -3.09
C LYS A 201 -16.53 -14.46 -2.10
N ASN A 202 -15.49 -15.26 -2.33
CA ASN A 202 -15.13 -16.39 -1.48
C ASN A 202 -14.37 -16.00 -0.21
N PHE A 203 -13.99 -14.73 -0.05
CA PHE A 203 -13.23 -14.25 1.09
C PHE A 203 -14.15 -13.47 2.05
N ILE A 204 -14.74 -14.18 3.01
CA ILE A 204 -15.74 -13.62 3.93
C ILE A 204 -15.11 -12.74 5.02
N LYS A 205 -13.88 -13.05 5.45
CA LYS A 205 -13.15 -12.31 6.49
C LYS A 205 -11.75 -11.96 6.04
N ARG A 206 -11.35 -10.71 6.27
CA ARG A 206 -10.01 -10.20 5.92
C ARG A 206 -9.41 -9.50 7.14
N PRO A 207 -8.12 -9.73 7.43
CA PRO A 207 -7.44 -9.00 8.49
C PRO A 207 -7.26 -7.53 8.08
N ILE A 208 -7.56 -6.65 9.02
CA ILE A 208 -7.42 -5.20 8.90
C ILE A 208 -6.29 -4.74 9.81
#